data_0ad87e6a2e2a6a2fb312bccc3b6cb032
#
_entry.id   0ad87e6a2e2a6a2fb312bccc3b6cb032
#
_cell.length_a   1.000
_cell.length_b   1.000
_cell.length_c   1.000
_cell.angle_alpha   90.00
_cell.angle_beta   90.00
_cell.angle_gamma   90.00
#
_symmetry.space_group_name_H-M   'P 1'
#
loop_
_entity.id
_entity.type
_entity.pdbx_description
1 polymer ?
#
loop_
_entity_poly.entity_id
_entity_poly.type
_entity_poly.pdbx_seq_one_letter_code
_entity_poly.pdbx_strand_id
1 'polypeptide(L)'
;MKEAEKIEELLGRGVDKIYPSRELLEETLLSGKKLKLYQGFDPTGDKLHIGHMVGLRKHRQWQDLGHEVIFLIGDGTGEAGDPTGKKKTRERFFTSEELRENAKDYLAQARKIVRFDGPNPIKIMYNGDWLNKLTKTDILNIAEHFSVQQLIERDMFQERLKKRESINLREFLYPLLQAYDSVHMEVDLELGGSDQTFNMLAGRTLLKAMKYKEKFVMTTPLLSDSKGIKIGKSEGNVIALTDEPNDLFGKIMSL
;
A
#
# COMPACT_ATOMS: atom_id res chain seq x y z
N MET A 1 -10.68 25.40 -8.66
CA MET A 1 -10.11 24.56 -9.76
C MET A 1 -11.25 23.85 -10.47
N LYS A 2 -11.23 23.81 -11.80
CA LYS A 2 -12.15 22.99 -12.60
C LYS A 2 -11.84 21.50 -12.34
N GLU A 3 -12.80 20.62 -12.56
CA GLU A 3 -12.63 19.16 -12.31
C GLU A 3 -11.45 18.59 -13.10
N ALA A 4 -11.29 18.96 -14.36
CA ALA A 4 -10.15 18.56 -15.20
C ALA A 4 -8.79 18.96 -14.62
N GLU A 5 -8.67 20.16 -14.04
CA GLU A 5 -7.43 20.61 -13.39
C GLU A 5 -7.10 19.79 -12.14
N LYS A 6 -8.13 19.36 -11.38
CA LYS A 6 -7.95 18.47 -10.23
C LYS A 6 -7.52 17.06 -10.66
N ILE A 7 -8.06 16.56 -11.77
CA ILE A 7 -7.66 15.27 -12.34
C ILE A 7 -6.20 15.34 -12.80
N GLU A 8 -5.80 16.39 -13.51
CA GLU A 8 -4.41 16.57 -13.93
C GLU A 8 -3.44 16.62 -12.73
N GLU A 9 -3.78 17.37 -11.67
CA GLU A 9 -2.99 17.39 -10.44
C GLU A 9 -2.94 16.02 -9.75
N LEU A 10 -4.07 15.30 -9.72
CA LEU A 10 -4.14 13.95 -9.16
C LEU A 10 -3.22 12.99 -9.90
N LEU A 11 -3.19 13.03 -11.22
CA LEU A 11 -2.42 12.09 -12.06
C LEU A 11 -0.94 12.50 -12.23
N GLY A 12 -0.60 13.74 -11.91
CA GLY A 12 0.77 14.27 -12.08
C GLY A 12 1.56 14.33 -10.79
N ARG A 13 1.19 15.24 -9.89
CA ARG A 13 2.00 15.54 -8.71
C ARG A 13 2.04 14.39 -7.70
N GLY A 14 3.25 13.89 -7.41
CA GLY A 14 3.48 12.80 -6.45
C GLY A 14 3.00 11.44 -6.96
N VAL A 15 2.95 11.26 -8.27
CA VAL A 15 2.77 9.96 -8.95
C VAL A 15 4.09 9.56 -9.58
N ASP A 16 4.46 8.28 -9.43
CA ASP A 16 5.62 7.69 -10.08
C ASP A 16 5.19 6.99 -11.38
N LYS A 17 4.29 6.00 -11.27
CA LYS A 17 3.75 5.26 -12.43
C LYS A 17 2.28 4.93 -12.26
N ILE A 18 1.60 4.75 -13.41
CA ILE A 18 0.21 4.29 -13.47
C ILE A 18 0.15 3.09 -14.42
N TYR A 19 -0.51 2.02 -13.99
CA TYR A 19 -0.72 0.81 -14.79
C TYR A 19 -2.22 0.57 -15.04
N PRO A 20 -2.63 0.13 -16.24
CA PRO A 20 -1.76 -0.16 -17.40
C PRO A 20 -1.18 1.09 -18.05
N SER A 21 -1.89 2.23 -18.02
CA SER A 21 -1.38 3.52 -18.52
C SER A 21 -2.09 4.70 -17.84
N ARG A 22 -1.45 5.87 -17.84
CA ARG A 22 -2.01 7.14 -17.34
C ARG A 22 -3.21 7.56 -18.19
N GLU A 23 -3.10 7.45 -19.51
CA GLU A 23 -4.11 7.90 -20.47
C GLU A 23 -5.44 7.18 -20.24
N LEU A 24 -5.40 5.86 -20.05
CA LEU A 24 -6.61 5.07 -19.78
C LEU A 24 -7.27 5.45 -18.45
N LEU A 25 -6.49 5.74 -17.42
CA LEU A 25 -7.03 6.21 -16.14
C LEU A 25 -7.64 7.60 -16.28
N GLU A 26 -6.98 8.50 -17.00
CA GLU A 26 -7.46 9.85 -17.27
C GLU A 26 -8.79 9.83 -18.05
N GLU A 27 -8.88 9.07 -19.14
CA GLU A 27 -10.12 8.86 -19.88
C GLU A 27 -11.24 8.34 -18.97
N THR A 28 -10.91 7.35 -18.11
CA THR A 28 -11.88 6.80 -17.16
C THR A 28 -12.39 7.87 -16.18
N LEU A 29 -11.53 8.73 -15.68
CA LEU A 29 -11.90 9.81 -14.76
C LEU A 29 -12.72 10.90 -15.46
N LEU A 30 -12.31 11.30 -16.67
CA LEU A 30 -13.02 12.30 -17.47
C LEU A 30 -14.41 11.83 -17.92
N SER A 31 -14.65 10.50 -18.00
CA SER A 31 -15.98 9.95 -18.25
C SER A 31 -16.96 10.16 -17.09
N GLY A 32 -16.50 10.66 -15.94
CA GLY A 32 -17.29 10.83 -14.72
C GLY A 32 -17.47 9.56 -13.89
N LYS A 33 -16.86 8.43 -14.29
CA LYS A 33 -16.92 7.18 -13.52
C LYS A 33 -16.29 7.36 -12.14
N LYS A 34 -17.01 6.97 -11.09
CA LYS A 34 -16.47 6.93 -9.74
C LYS A 34 -15.84 5.58 -9.49
N LEU A 35 -14.59 5.61 -9.01
CA LEU A 35 -13.78 4.44 -8.76
C LEU A 35 -13.78 4.10 -7.27
N LYS A 36 -13.66 2.81 -6.96
CA LYS A 36 -13.36 2.27 -5.63
C LYS A 36 -11.86 1.98 -5.57
N LEU A 37 -11.16 2.60 -4.61
CA LEU A 37 -9.72 2.44 -4.47
C LEU A 37 -9.30 2.23 -3.02
N TYR A 38 -8.11 1.64 -2.85
CA TYR A 38 -7.55 1.43 -1.54
C TYR A 38 -6.02 1.60 -1.51
N GLN A 39 -5.52 1.77 -0.30
CA GLN A 39 -4.13 1.54 0.06
C GLN A 39 -4.09 0.76 1.36
N GLY A 40 -3.25 -0.28 1.42
CA GLY A 40 -3.01 -1.08 2.60
C GLY A 40 -1.91 -0.49 3.49
N PHE A 41 -2.10 -0.63 4.79
CA PHE A 41 -1.14 -0.24 5.82
C PHE A 41 -1.03 -1.35 6.85
N ASP A 42 0.13 -1.99 6.94
CA ASP A 42 0.45 -2.96 8.00
C ASP A 42 0.94 -2.21 9.24
N PRO A 43 0.18 -2.16 10.33
CA PRO A 43 0.54 -1.35 11.51
C PRO A 43 1.59 -2.07 12.38
N THR A 44 2.77 -2.30 11.81
CA THR A 44 3.91 -2.95 12.46
C THR A 44 4.71 -2.03 13.40
N GLY A 45 4.13 -0.92 13.79
CA GLY A 45 4.65 0.07 14.73
C GLY A 45 3.59 1.15 14.96
N ASP A 46 3.88 2.10 15.85
CA ASP A 46 2.95 3.12 16.33
C ASP A 46 2.87 4.39 15.46
N LYS A 47 3.84 4.61 14.55
CA LYS A 47 3.98 5.90 13.85
C LYS A 47 3.89 5.78 12.34
N LEU A 48 3.09 6.68 11.75
CA LEU A 48 3.17 7.07 10.36
C LEU A 48 4.29 8.12 10.18
N HIS A 49 4.90 8.14 9.01
CA HIS A 49 5.96 9.09 8.66
C HIS A 49 5.65 9.79 7.33
N ILE A 50 6.46 10.77 6.95
CA ILE A 50 6.25 11.59 5.75
C ILE A 50 6.12 10.75 4.47
N GLY A 51 6.75 9.58 4.38
CA GLY A 51 6.56 8.65 3.27
C GLY A 51 5.11 8.17 3.14
N HIS A 52 4.43 7.88 4.26
CA HIS A 52 3.00 7.54 4.24
C HIS A 52 2.14 8.75 3.88
N MET A 53 2.57 9.97 4.24
CA MET A 53 1.83 11.19 3.93
C MET A 53 1.62 11.38 2.43
N VAL A 54 2.54 10.93 1.58
CA VAL A 54 2.40 11.02 0.12
C VAL A 54 1.14 10.28 -0.34
N GLY A 55 0.97 9.03 0.08
CA GLY A 55 -0.22 8.23 -0.22
C GLY A 55 -1.49 8.81 0.41
N LEU A 56 -1.43 9.28 1.68
CA LEU A 56 -2.58 9.89 2.35
C LEU A 56 -3.05 11.17 1.65
N ARG A 57 -2.13 11.98 1.11
CA ARG A 57 -2.50 13.14 0.28
C ARG A 57 -3.19 12.73 -1.00
N LYS A 58 -2.77 11.64 -1.64
CA LYS A 58 -3.48 11.07 -2.78
C LYS A 58 -4.88 10.61 -2.40
N HIS A 59 -5.05 9.91 -1.28
CA HIS A 59 -6.38 9.54 -0.77
C HIS A 59 -7.28 10.79 -0.62
N ARG A 60 -6.74 11.89 -0.08
CA ARG A 60 -7.50 13.13 0.04
C ARG A 60 -7.92 13.69 -1.31
N GLN A 61 -7.04 13.69 -2.31
CA GLN A 61 -7.38 14.13 -3.67
C GLN A 61 -8.48 13.25 -4.29
N TRP A 62 -8.41 11.93 -4.11
CA TRP A 62 -9.45 11.00 -4.55
C TRP A 62 -10.79 11.25 -3.84
N GLN A 63 -10.78 11.52 -2.52
CA GLN A 63 -11.99 11.90 -1.79
C GLN A 63 -12.59 13.20 -2.32
N ASP A 64 -11.75 14.21 -2.61
CA ASP A 64 -12.20 15.51 -3.10
C ASP A 64 -12.80 15.45 -4.51
N LEU A 65 -12.49 14.41 -5.27
CA LEU A 65 -13.12 14.08 -6.55
C LEU A 65 -14.34 13.15 -6.42
N GLY A 66 -14.72 12.76 -5.21
CA GLY A 66 -15.92 11.97 -4.93
C GLY A 66 -15.77 10.47 -5.21
N HIS A 67 -14.55 9.92 -5.24
CA HIS A 67 -14.29 8.49 -5.37
C HIS A 67 -14.44 7.76 -4.03
N GLU A 68 -14.75 6.46 -4.07
CA GLU A 68 -14.79 5.62 -2.86
C GLU A 68 -13.37 5.25 -2.45
N VAL A 69 -12.91 5.78 -1.31
CA VAL A 69 -11.55 5.57 -0.80
C VAL A 69 -11.58 4.67 0.42
N ILE A 70 -10.75 3.62 0.41
CA ILE A 70 -10.61 2.66 1.50
C ILE A 70 -9.23 2.79 2.13
N PHE A 71 -9.19 2.98 3.45
CA PHE A 71 -8.01 2.82 4.28
C PHE A 71 -8.00 1.38 4.79
N LEU A 72 -7.18 0.53 4.18
CA LEU A 72 -7.11 -0.88 4.54
C LEU A 72 -6.06 -1.08 5.62
N ILE A 73 -6.48 -1.61 6.76
CA ILE A 73 -5.59 -2.08 7.81
C ILE A 73 -5.17 -3.51 7.49
N GLY A 74 -3.87 -3.70 7.34
CA GLY A 74 -3.26 -5.00 7.08
C GLY A 74 -3.00 -5.77 8.38
N ASP A 75 -4.05 -6.16 9.10
CA ASP A 75 -3.93 -7.00 10.29
C ASP A 75 -3.73 -8.47 9.93
N GLY A 76 -4.28 -8.93 8.80
CA GLY A 76 -4.01 -10.27 8.27
C GLY A 76 -2.69 -10.36 7.49
N THR A 77 -2.40 -9.39 6.59
CA THR A 77 -1.12 -9.35 5.86
C THR A 77 0.06 -9.08 6.79
N GLY A 78 -0.12 -8.24 7.80
CA GLY A 78 0.91 -7.91 8.78
C GLY A 78 1.39 -9.11 9.59
N GLU A 79 0.54 -10.14 9.80
CA GLU A 79 0.93 -11.42 10.40
C GLU A 79 1.94 -12.16 9.52
N ALA A 80 1.75 -12.17 8.20
CA ALA A 80 2.71 -12.76 7.27
C ALA A 80 4.01 -11.95 7.19
N GLY A 81 3.89 -10.64 7.23
CA GLY A 81 4.99 -9.69 7.28
C GLY A 81 5.61 -9.40 5.91
N ASP A 82 5.44 -8.15 5.46
CA ASP A 82 5.98 -7.68 4.18
C ASP A 82 7.50 -7.86 4.08
N PRO A 83 8.00 -8.62 3.09
CA PRO A 83 9.44 -8.77 2.84
C PRO A 83 10.05 -7.58 2.11
N THR A 84 9.25 -6.66 1.56
CA THR A 84 9.70 -5.57 0.69
C THR A 84 10.75 -4.70 1.38
N GLY A 85 11.92 -4.56 0.75
CA GLY A 85 13.04 -3.78 1.27
C GLY A 85 13.72 -4.37 2.52
N LYS A 86 13.40 -5.60 2.93
CA LYS A 86 14.03 -6.23 4.10
C LYS A 86 15.30 -6.98 3.72
N LYS A 87 16.40 -6.61 4.38
CA LYS A 87 17.71 -7.27 4.22
C LYS A 87 17.80 -8.64 4.91
N LYS A 88 16.95 -8.88 5.94
CA LYS A 88 16.89 -10.13 6.71
C LYS A 88 15.45 -10.54 6.99
N THR A 89 15.21 -11.82 7.21
CA THR A 89 13.95 -12.33 7.73
C THR A 89 13.64 -11.70 9.10
N ARG A 90 12.37 -11.43 9.37
CA ARG A 90 11.94 -10.90 10.67
C ARG A 90 12.21 -11.90 11.79
N GLU A 91 12.67 -11.41 12.92
CA GLU A 91 12.88 -12.21 14.14
C GLU A 91 11.56 -12.46 14.88
N ARG A 92 10.59 -11.52 14.77
CA ARG A 92 9.28 -11.59 15.40
C ARG A 92 8.17 -11.26 14.40
N PHE A 93 7.08 -12.01 14.48
CA PHE A 93 5.82 -11.74 13.78
C PHE A 93 4.79 -11.20 14.78
N PHE A 94 3.93 -10.30 14.31
CA PHE A 94 2.84 -9.75 15.10
C PHE A 94 1.63 -10.66 15.03
N THR A 95 0.77 -10.61 16.06
CA THR A 95 -0.57 -11.18 15.99
C THR A 95 -1.56 -10.16 15.40
N SER A 96 -2.71 -10.64 14.92
CA SER A 96 -3.77 -9.78 14.40
C SER A 96 -4.24 -8.78 15.46
N GLU A 97 -4.35 -9.20 16.74
CA GLU A 97 -4.75 -8.35 17.85
C GLU A 97 -3.76 -7.21 18.09
N GLU A 98 -2.46 -7.51 18.10
CA GLU A 98 -1.40 -6.50 18.23
C GLU A 98 -1.47 -5.48 17.08
N LEU A 99 -1.69 -5.94 15.85
CA LEU A 99 -1.81 -5.09 14.68
C LEU A 99 -3.07 -4.21 14.74
N ARG A 100 -4.19 -4.74 15.19
CA ARG A 100 -5.43 -3.96 15.40
C ARG A 100 -5.28 -2.90 16.48
N GLU A 101 -4.55 -3.18 17.53
CA GLU A 101 -4.25 -2.17 18.57
C GLU A 101 -3.40 -1.05 18.01
N ASN A 102 -2.31 -1.38 17.33
CA ASN A 102 -1.43 -0.39 16.66
C ASN A 102 -2.17 0.43 15.58
N ALA A 103 -3.20 -0.14 14.94
CA ALA A 103 -3.99 0.54 13.92
C ALA A 103 -4.72 1.77 14.45
N LYS A 104 -5.06 1.82 15.74
CA LYS A 104 -5.70 2.98 16.36
C LYS A 104 -4.85 4.23 16.23
N ASP A 105 -3.54 4.09 16.44
CA ASP A 105 -2.59 5.19 16.31
C ASP A 105 -2.44 5.63 14.84
N TYR A 106 -2.42 4.69 13.89
CA TYR A 106 -2.39 4.99 12.45
C TYR A 106 -3.61 5.81 12.02
N LEU A 107 -4.80 5.38 12.44
CA LEU A 107 -6.04 6.07 12.12
C LEU A 107 -6.09 7.47 12.74
N ALA A 108 -5.66 7.63 13.99
CA ALA A 108 -5.58 8.92 14.65
C ALA A 108 -4.64 9.90 13.91
N GLN A 109 -3.51 9.41 13.44
CA GLN A 109 -2.55 10.22 12.67
C GLN A 109 -3.07 10.54 11.25
N ALA A 110 -3.69 9.58 10.57
CA ALA A 110 -4.24 9.75 9.23
C ALA A 110 -5.38 10.78 9.19
N ARG A 111 -6.16 10.93 10.28
CA ARG A 111 -7.23 11.95 10.42
C ARG A 111 -6.76 13.38 10.19
N LYS A 112 -5.46 13.66 10.38
CA LYS A 112 -4.88 14.97 10.08
C LYS A 112 -4.87 15.32 8.59
N ILE A 113 -5.00 14.32 7.71
CA ILE A 113 -4.83 14.47 6.26
C ILE A 113 -6.10 14.08 5.50
N VAL A 114 -6.69 12.93 5.81
CA VAL A 114 -7.89 12.40 5.13
C VAL A 114 -9.14 12.60 5.97
N ARG A 115 -10.29 12.68 5.31
CA ARG A 115 -11.57 12.81 6.00
C ARG A 115 -12.08 11.44 6.43
N PHE A 116 -12.39 11.31 7.71
CA PHE A 116 -13.10 10.16 8.29
C PHE A 116 -14.58 10.47 8.56
N ASP A 117 -14.96 11.74 8.44
CA ASP A 117 -16.29 12.27 8.69
C ASP A 117 -16.70 13.24 7.56
N GLY A 118 -17.97 13.66 7.54
CA GLY A 118 -18.48 14.63 6.59
C GLY A 118 -18.64 14.09 5.16
N PRO A 119 -18.49 14.93 4.14
CA PRO A 119 -18.70 14.54 2.77
C PRO A 119 -17.65 13.53 2.29
N ASN A 120 -18.11 12.42 1.72
CA ASN A 120 -17.29 11.36 1.15
C ASN A 120 -16.15 10.89 2.11
N PRO A 121 -16.51 10.33 3.31
CA PRO A 121 -15.52 9.87 4.27
C PRO A 121 -14.76 8.66 3.76
N ILE A 122 -13.52 8.49 4.21
CA ILE A 122 -12.75 7.28 3.93
C ILE A 122 -13.36 6.10 4.69
N LYS A 123 -13.44 4.93 4.03
CA LYS A 123 -13.88 3.70 4.66
C LYS A 123 -12.69 2.99 5.31
N ILE A 124 -12.85 2.53 6.54
CA ILE A 124 -11.84 1.71 7.22
C ILE A 124 -12.23 0.25 7.05
N MET A 125 -11.29 -0.57 6.60
CA MET A 125 -11.47 -2.02 6.50
C MET A 125 -10.24 -2.73 7.09
N TYR A 126 -10.42 -3.96 7.54
CA TYR A 126 -9.39 -4.81 8.14
C TYR A 126 -9.28 -6.09 7.32
N ASN A 127 -8.13 -6.36 6.73
CA ASN A 127 -8.01 -7.52 5.84
C ASN A 127 -7.99 -8.86 6.59
N GLY A 128 -7.68 -8.88 7.87
CA GLY A 128 -7.87 -10.06 8.71
C GLY A 128 -9.33 -10.57 8.74
N ASP A 129 -10.32 -9.70 8.49
CA ASP A 129 -11.73 -10.08 8.48
C ASP A 129 -12.07 -11.10 7.38
N TRP A 130 -11.30 -11.15 6.30
CA TRP A 130 -11.44 -12.14 5.24
C TRP A 130 -10.22 -13.08 5.12
N LEU A 131 -9.00 -12.60 5.29
CA LEU A 131 -7.81 -13.43 5.14
C LEU A 131 -7.76 -14.57 6.17
N ASN A 132 -8.17 -14.28 7.42
CA ASN A 132 -8.18 -15.28 8.49
C ASN A 132 -9.30 -16.35 8.33
N LYS A 133 -10.19 -16.16 7.36
CA LYS A 133 -11.23 -17.14 7.02
C LYS A 133 -10.87 -18.01 5.80
N LEU A 134 -9.74 -17.72 5.14
CA LEU A 134 -9.31 -18.51 3.99
C LEU A 134 -9.02 -19.95 4.42
N THR A 135 -9.62 -20.86 3.70
CA THR A 135 -9.35 -22.30 3.85
C THR A 135 -8.06 -22.69 3.14
N LYS A 136 -7.57 -23.90 3.43
CA LYS A 136 -6.46 -24.49 2.67
C LYS A 136 -6.74 -24.49 1.15
N THR A 137 -7.96 -24.79 0.74
CA THR A 137 -8.36 -24.79 -0.67
C THR A 137 -8.28 -23.40 -1.28
N ASP A 138 -8.73 -22.37 -0.55
CA ASP A 138 -8.64 -21.00 -1.04
C ASP A 138 -7.20 -20.56 -1.25
N ILE A 139 -6.30 -20.90 -0.31
CA ILE A 139 -4.86 -20.62 -0.45
C ILE A 139 -4.26 -21.32 -1.67
N LEU A 140 -4.63 -22.55 -1.94
CA LEU A 140 -4.17 -23.29 -3.13
C LEU A 140 -4.70 -22.65 -4.42
N ASN A 141 -5.97 -22.25 -4.46
CA ASN A 141 -6.58 -21.58 -5.60
C ASN A 141 -5.95 -20.19 -5.85
N ILE A 142 -5.51 -19.49 -4.82
CA ILE A 142 -4.76 -18.24 -4.97
C ILE A 142 -3.36 -18.55 -5.51
N ALA A 143 -2.68 -19.54 -4.93
CA ALA A 143 -1.29 -19.86 -5.23
C ALA A 143 -1.09 -20.38 -6.67
N GLU A 144 -2.08 -21.04 -7.28
CA GLU A 144 -1.98 -21.55 -8.66
C GLU A 144 -1.73 -20.46 -9.72
N HIS A 145 -2.03 -19.20 -9.37
CA HIS A 145 -1.81 -18.06 -10.25
C HIS A 145 -0.41 -17.44 -10.18
N PHE A 146 0.47 -18.00 -9.34
CA PHE A 146 1.82 -17.51 -9.12
C PHE A 146 2.85 -18.62 -9.26
N SER A 147 4.00 -18.32 -9.87
CA SER A 147 5.12 -19.26 -9.90
C SER A 147 6.18 -18.90 -8.85
N VAL A 148 6.90 -19.92 -8.37
CA VAL A 148 8.03 -19.73 -7.47
C VAL A 148 9.08 -18.83 -8.11
N GLN A 149 9.33 -18.97 -9.42
CA GLN A 149 10.27 -18.17 -10.17
C GLN A 149 9.93 -16.67 -10.08
N GLN A 150 8.66 -16.30 -10.34
CA GLN A 150 8.22 -14.90 -10.23
C GLN A 150 8.42 -14.34 -8.82
N LEU A 151 8.15 -15.12 -7.79
CA LEU A 151 8.29 -14.69 -6.40
C LEU A 151 9.76 -14.52 -6.01
N ILE A 152 10.61 -15.45 -6.40
CA ILE A 152 12.03 -15.48 -6.00
C ILE A 152 12.89 -14.49 -6.79
N GLU A 153 12.46 -14.05 -7.98
CA GLU A 153 13.16 -13.06 -8.80
C GLU A 153 13.21 -11.65 -8.17
N ARG A 154 12.44 -11.39 -7.12
CA ARG A 154 12.45 -10.11 -6.42
C ARG A 154 13.84 -9.81 -5.84
N ASP A 155 14.33 -8.59 -6.05
CA ASP A 155 15.70 -8.17 -5.70
C ASP A 155 16.12 -8.56 -4.28
N MET A 156 15.24 -8.34 -3.27
CA MET A 156 15.56 -8.65 -1.88
C MET A 156 15.74 -10.15 -1.64
N PHE A 157 15.05 -11.01 -2.37
CA PHE A 157 15.27 -12.45 -2.27
C PHE A 157 16.56 -12.87 -2.99
N GLN A 158 16.83 -12.30 -4.17
CA GLN A 158 18.07 -12.54 -4.90
C GLN A 158 19.31 -12.14 -4.10
N GLU A 159 19.25 -10.98 -3.42
CA GLU A 159 20.34 -10.55 -2.54
C GLU A 159 20.57 -11.52 -1.37
N ARG A 160 19.50 -12.00 -0.74
CA ARG A 160 19.61 -12.99 0.35
C ARG A 160 20.15 -14.33 -0.13
N LEU A 161 19.72 -14.81 -1.29
CA LEU A 161 20.25 -16.04 -1.89
C LEU A 161 21.75 -15.94 -2.16
N LYS A 162 22.21 -14.81 -2.73
CA LYS A 162 23.64 -14.54 -2.95
C LYS A 162 24.44 -14.55 -1.65
N LYS A 163 23.85 -14.05 -0.56
CA LYS A 163 24.46 -14.01 0.78
C LYS A 163 24.26 -15.29 1.58
N ARG A 164 23.56 -16.28 1.04
CA ARG A 164 23.15 -17.52 1.73
C ARG A 164 22.33 -17.26 3.00
N GLU A 165 21.57 -16.19 3.02
CA GLU A 165 20.64 -15.86 4.10
C GLU A 165 19.31 -16.59 3.89
N SER A 166 18.66 -16.97 5.00
CA SER A 166 17.37 -17.67 4.94
C SER A 166 16.24 -16.76 4.44
N ILE A 167 15.32 -17.37 3.69
CA ILE A 167 14.06 -16.76 3.28
C ILE A 167 12.93 -17.57 3.94
N ASN A 168 12.10 -16.92 4.75
CA ASN A 168 10.99 -17.61 5.37
C ASN A 168 9.84 -17.79 4.37
N LEU A 169 9.22 -18.96 4.35
CA LEU A 169 8.11 -19.26 3.44
C LEU A 169 6.91 -18.29 3.61
N ARG A 170 6.68 -17.77 4.80
CA ARG A 170 5.64 -16.73 5.04
C ARG A 170 5.83 -15.50 4.16
N GLU A 171 7.09 -15.13 3.87
CA GLU A 171 7.39 -13.96 3.04
C GLU A 171 6.96 -14.15 1.57
N PHE A 172 6.86 -15.41 1.10
CA PHE A 172 6.29 -15.73 -0.20
C PHE A 172 4.76 -15.65 -0.21
N LEU A 173 4.11 -15.84 0.93
CA LEU A 173 2.65 -15.74 1.03
C LEU A 173 2.18 -14.28 1.05
N TYR A 174 3.00 -13.36 1.54
CA TYR A 174 2.61 -11.96 1.68
C TYR A 174 2.01 -11.35 0.39
N PRO A 175 2.70 -11.38 -0.77
CA PRO A 175 2.15 -10.81 -2.00
C PRO A 175 0.86 -11.50 -2.48
N LEU A 176 0.66 -12.77 -2.15
CA LEU A 176 -0.56 -13.51 -2.47
C LEU A 176 -1.74 -13.02 -1.62
N LEU A 177 -1.51 -12.80 -0.34
CA LEU A 177 -2.52 -12.28 0.60
C LEU A 177 -2.93 -10.85 0.22
N GLN A 178 -1.96 -9.97 -0.06
CA GLN A 178 -2.24 -8.61 -0.55
C GLN A 178 -2.97 -8.65 -1.91
N ALA A 179 -2.61 -9.57 -2.80
CA ALA A 179 -3.30 -9.73 -4.07
C ALA A 179 -4.78 -10.09 -3.87
N TYR A 180 -5.07 -10.94 -2.89
CA TYR A 180 -6.43 -11.35 -2.57
C TYR A 180 -7.27 -10.21 -1.99
N ASP A 181 -6.69 -9.22 -1.33
CA ASP A 181 -7.41 -8.01 -0.89
C ASP A 181 -8.13 -7.34 -2.07
N SER A 182 -7.47 -7.24 -3.22
CA SER A 182 -8.06 -6.70 -4.44
C SER A 182 -9.23 -7.54 -4.95
N VAL A 183 -9.13 -8.87 -4.84
CA VAL A 183 -10.18 -9.82 -5.24
C VAL A 183 -11.38 -9.72 -4.31
N HIS A 184 -11.14 -9.72 -2.99
CA HIS A 184 -12.20 -9.64 -2.00
C HIS A 184 -12.98 -8.33 -2.08
N MET A 185 -12.26 -7.22 -2.21
CA MET A 185 -12.88 -5.89 -2.26
C MET A 185 -13.38 -5.52 -3.67
N GLU A 186 -13.00 -6.23 -4.71
CA GLU A 186 -13.33 -5.92 -6.12
C GLU A 186 -13.07 -4.44 -6.46
N VAL A 187 -11.87 -3.96 -6.16
CA VAL A 187 -11.48 -2.56 -6.35
C VAL A 187 -11.16 -2.22 -7.80
N ASP A 188 -11.23 -0.93 -8.12
CA ASP A 188 -10.89 -0.40 -9.45
C ASP A 188 -9.45 0.14 -9.50
N LEU A 189 -8.87 0.50 -8.34
CA LEU A 189 -7.50 1.00 -8.26
C LEU A 189 -6.85 0.63 -6.92
N GLU A 190 -5.55 0.33 -6.96
CA GLU A 190 -4.69 0.19 -5.79
C GLU A 190 -3.59 1.25 -5.81
N LEU A 191 -3.42 1.93 -4.67
CA LEU A 191 -2.42 2.97 -4.46
C LEU A 191 -1.33 2.45 -3.52
N GLY A 192 -0.06 2.76 -3.80
CA GLY A 192 1.05 2.42 -2.91
C GLY A 192 2.36 3.06 -3.30
N GLY A 193 3.39 2.88 -2.49
CA GLY A 193 4.75 3.29 -2.86
C GLY A 193 5.30 2.46 -4.03
N SER A 194 6.27 3.01 -4.77
CA SER A 194 6.88 2.31 -5.91
C SER A 194 7.55 0.99 -5.50
N ASP A 195 7.94 0.84 -4.25
CA ASP A 195 8.46 -0.43 -3.70
C ASP A 195 7.39 -1.52 -3.59
N GLN A 196 6.10 -1.17 -3.61
CA GLN A 196 4.96 -2.09 -3.59
C GLN A 196 4.48 -2.52 -4.99
N THR A 197 5.16 -2.07 -6.06
CA THR A 197 4.71 -2.30 -7.45
C THR A 197 4.45 -3.77 -7.73
N PHE A 198 5.35 -4.68 -7.33
CA PHE A 198 5.19 -6.11 -7.52
C PHE A 198 3.90 -6.63 -6.86
N ASN A 199 3.69 -6.31 -5.59
CA ASN A 199 2.52 -6.77 -4.83
C ASN A 199 1.21 -6.25 -5.43
N MET A 200 1.18 -4.98 -5.84
CA MET A 200 0.00 -4.37 -6.46
C MET A 200 -0.31 -4.96 -7.85
N LEU A 201 0.72 -5.26 -8.66
CA LEU A 201 0.55 -5.93 -9.95
C LEU A 201 0.12 -7.39 -9.78
N ALA A 202 0.60 -8.09 -8.74
CA ALA A 202 0.11 -9.40 -8.37
C ALA A 202 -1.41 -9.36 -8.09
N GLY A 203 -1.87 -8.33 -7.35
CA GLY A 203 -3.30 -8.09 -7.12
C GLY A 203 -4.08 -7.82 -8.41
N ARG A 204 -3.51 -7.11 -9.38
CA ARG A 204 -4.13 -6.89 -10.68
C ARG A 204 -4.27 -8.20 -11.46
N THR A 205 -3.23 -9.02 -11.47
CA THR A 205 -3.24 -10.34 -12.14
C THR A 205 -4.28 -11.26 -11.51
N LEU A 206 -4.31 -11.35 -10.18
CA LEU A 206 -5.23 -12.23 -9.46
C LEU A 206 -6.69 -11.80 -9.63
N LEU A 207 -6.97 -10.51 -9.54
CA LEU A 207 -8.33 -9.97 -9.74
C LEU A 207 -8.85 -10.28 -11.15
N LYS A 208 -8.00 -10.12 -12.15
CA LYS A 208 -8.35 -10.49 -13.53
C LYS A 208 -8.63 -11.99 -13.69
N ALA A 209 -7.79 -12.83 -13.09
CA ALA A 209 -7.93 -14.29 -13.18
C ALA A 209 -9.19 -14.79 -12.45
N MET A 210 -9.46 -14.32 -11.24
CA MET A 210 -10.55 -14.83 -10.40
C MET A 210 -11.90 -14.13 -10.62
N LYS A 211 -11.91 -12.86 -11.10
CA LYS A 211 -13.13 -12.03 -11.22
C LYS A 211 -13.35 -11.44 -12.60
N TYR A 212 -12.46 -11.69 -13.56
CA TYR A 212 -12.50 -11.09 -14.91
C TYR A 212 -12.55 -9.55 -14.87
N LYS A 213 -12.02 -8.95 -13.81
CA LYS A 213 -12.00 -7.51 -13.60
C LYS A 213 -10.57 -6.96 -13.67
N GLU A 214 -10.39 -5.93 -14.47
CA GLU A 214 -9.13 -5.16 -14.50
C GLU A 214 -9.13 -4.09 -13.42
N LYS A 215 -7.96 -3.81 -12.83
CA LYS A 215 -7.77 -2.67 -11.94
C LYS A 215 -6.57 -1.84 -12.37
N PHE A 216 -6.60 -0.56 -12.00
CA PHE A 216 -5.45 0.31 -12.09
C PHE A 216 -4.51 0.09 -10.89
N VAL A 217 -3.24 0.38 -11.10
CA VAL A 217 -2.24 0.52 -10.04
C VAL A 217 -1.60 1.89 -10.19
N MET A 218 -1.58 2.66 -9.11
CA MET A 218 -0.92 3.96 -9.05
C MET A 218 0.19 3.91 -8.01
N THR A 219 1.43 4.13 -8.44
CA THR A 219 2.58 4.20 -7.54
C THR A 219 2.94 5.64 -7.20
N THR A 220 3.38 5.84 -5.96
CA THR A 220 3.97 7.10 -5.51
C THR A 220 5.48 6.96 -5.36
N PRO A 221 6.26 8.03 -5.61
CA PRO A 221 7.70 7.97 -5.40
C PRO A 221 8.02 7.74 -3.93
N LEU A 222 9.13 7.05 -3.68
CA LEU A 222 9.71 6.96 -2.35
C LEU A 222 10.42 8.28 -2.04
N LEU A 223 10.22 8.77 -0.83
CA LEU A 223 10.97 9.92 -0.36
C LEU A 223 12.37 9.49 0.05
N SER A 224 13.37 10.23 -0.38
CA SER A 224 14.77 10.07 0.00
C SER A 224 15.35 11.40 0.49
N ASP A 225 16.41 11.30 1.29
CA ASP A 225 17.21 12.45 1.69
C ASP A 225 18.11 12.94 0.53
N SER A 226 18.87 14.01 0.76
CA SER A 226 19.82 14.59 -0.20
C SER A 226 20.94 13.63 -0.64
N LYS A 227 21.14 12.52 0.07
CA LYS A 227 22.11 11.45 -0.27
C LYS A 227 21.45 10.29 -1.03
N GLY A 228 20.15 10.38 -1.34
CA GLY A 228 19.39 9.33 -2.00
C GLY A 228 18.99 8.17 -1.08
N ILE A 229 19.16 8.29 0.24
CA ILE A 229 18.75 7.26 1.21
C ILE A 229 17.24 7.39 1.45
N LYS A 230 16.49 6.29 1.27
CA LYS A 230 15.06 6.24 1.52
C LYS A 230 14.73 6.70 2.94
N ILE A 231 13.69 7.53 3.09
CA ILE A 231 13.17 7.91 4.39
C ILE A 231 12.20 6.84 4.86
N GLY A 232 12.52 6.18 5.96
CA GLY A 232 11.68 5.10 6.47
C GLY A 232 12.26 4.40 7.69
N LYS A 233 11.45 3.54 8.30
CA LYS A 233 11.80 2.81 9.53
C LYS A 233 13.03 1.90 9.35
N SER A 234 13.22 1.33 8.17
CA SER A 234 14.35 0.44 7.86
C SER A 234 15.71 1.14 7.88
N GLU A 235 15.73 2.43 7.60
CA GLU A 235 16.98 3.22 7.48
C GLU A 235 17.26 4.08 8.74
N GLY A 236 16.34 4.10 9.71
CA GLY A 236 16.51 4.84 10.96
C GLY A 236 16.37 6.36 10.86
N ASN A 237 16.00 6.90 9.69
CA ASN A 237 15.84 8.33 9.39
C ASN A 237 14.38 8.77 9.35
N VAL A 238 13.54 8.23 10.22
CA VAL A 238 12.10 8.48 10.25
C VAL A 238 11.79 9.93 10.63
N ILE A 239 10.95 10.58 9.81
CA ILE A 239 10.31 11.85 10.14
C ILE A 239 8.83 11.53 10.38
N ALA A 240 8.43 11.52 11.66
CA ALA A 240 7.10 11.07 12.07
C ALA A 240 6.05 12.17 11.91
N LEU A 241 4.81 11.80 11.57
CA LEU A 241 3.68 12.75 11.52
C LEU A 241 3.24 13.22 12.91
N THR A 242 3.79 12.61 13.95
CA THR A 242 3.57 12.96 15.36
C THR A 242 4.63 13.89 15.93
N ASP A 243 5.69 14.20 15.16
CA ASP A 243 6.72 15.14 15.60
C ASP A 243 6.10 16.54 15.83
N GLU A 244 6.63 17.28 16.79
CA GLU A 244 6.21 18.64 17.05
C GLU A 244 6.41 19.52 15.80
N PRO A 245 5.52 20.49 15.52
CA PRO A 245 5.54 21.26 14.27
C PRO A 245 6.89 21.87 13.93
N ASN A 246 7.60 22.42 14.92
CA ASN A 246 8.92 23.03 14.70
C ASN A 246 9.98 21.98 14.35
N ASP A 247 9.96 20.83 15.03
CA ASP A 247 10.87 19.72 14.76
C ASP A 247 10.59 19.10 13.39
N LEU A 248 9.30 18.88 13.07
CA LEU A 248 8.88 18.37 11.78
C LEU A 248 9.34 19.29 10.64
N PHE A 249 9.13 20.61 10.79
CA PHE A 249 9.59 21.60 9.83
C PHE A 249 11.13 21.56 9.67
N GLY A 250 11.89 21.58 10.77
CA GLY A 250 13.34 21.54 10.75
C GLY A 250 13.88 20.28 10.06
N LYS A 251 13.29 19.10 10.37
CA LYS A 251 13.65 17.82 9.74
C LYS A 251 13.36 17.81 8.24
N ILE A 252 12.22 18.35 7.81
CA ILE A 252 11.87 18.44 6.38
C ILE A 252 12.81 19.39 5.64
N MET A 253 13.14 20.53 6.25
CA MET A 253 14.05 21.51 5.65
C MET A 253 15.51 21.04 5.58
N SER A 254 15.88 20.00 6.33
CA SER A 254 17.21 19.39 6.32
C SER A 254 17.37 18.25 5.29
N LEU A 255 16.30 17.88 4.57
CA LEU A 255 16.33 16.87 3.50
C LEU A 255 16.95 17.45 2.22
#